data_88d65b42110e2b5d8e76855f3e8574a5
#
_entry.id   88d65b42110e2b5d8e76855f3e8574a5
#
_cell.length_a   1.000
_cell.length_b   1.000
_cell.length_c   1.000
_cell.angle_alpha   90.00
_cell.angle_beta   90.00
_cell.angle_gamma   90.00
#
_symmetry.space_group_name_H-M   'P 1'
#
loop_
_entity.id
_entity.type
_entity.pdbx_description
1 polymer ?
#
loop_
_entity_poly.entity_id
_entity_poly.type
_entity_poly.pdbx_seq_one_letter_code
_entity_poly.pdbx_strand_id
1 'polypeptide(L)'
;MFERFTDRARTVVRHARDEARAEGQRPVGTEHLLLAILADPDGLAVRVLGDSGVTTDDLRERIRRHTETGGAGLAEADAAALREIGIDLAAIVARIEESFGPDALREAAPAPRRRWGRRRRQMGGPFSARAKKVLELSLREAMRLRHKHIGTEHILLGLLREGNGLAALVLTEAGVDLADVRRRVEAALRAAA
;
A
#
# COMPACT_ATOMS: atom_id res chain seq x y z
N MET A 1 18.83 10.14 -0.88
CA MET A 1 17.83 9.64 0.08
C MET A 1 18.11 8.20 0.53
N PHE A 2 18.55 7.32 -0.38
CA PHE A 2 18.82 5.90 -0.06
C PHE A 2 20.17 5.62 0.62
N GLU A 3 21.05 6.59 0.76
CA GLU A 3 22.36 6.45 1.41
C GLU A 3 22.27 6.05 2.88
N ARG A 4 21.18 6.44 3.55
CA ARG A 4 20.90 6.08 4.95
C ARG A 4 20.19 4.75 5.14
N PHE A 5 19.77 4.10 4.05
CA PHE A 5 19.10 2.80 4.14
C PHE A 5 20.13 1.70 4.36
N THR A 6 19.82 0.78 5.28
CA THR A 6 20.57 -0.47 5.41
C THR A 6 20.46 -1.30 4.13
N ASP A 7 21.34 -2.27 3.93
CA ASP A 7 21.27 -3.18 2.77
C ASP A 7 19.93 -3.96 2.75
N ARG A 8 19.47 -4.42 3.91
CA ARG A 8 18.15 -5.06 4.05
C ARG A 8 17.02 -4.12 3.63
N ALA A 9 17.02 -2.87 4.10
CA ALA A 9 16.00 -1.90 3.73
C ALA A 9 16.05 -1.55 2.23
N ARG A 10 17.24 -1.47 1.62
CA ARG A 10 17.39 -1.30 0.16
C ARG A 10 16.83 -2.49 -0.61
N THR A 11 17.02 -3.70 -0.09
CA THR A 11 16.47 -4.93 -0.67
C THR A 11 14.96 -4.92 -0.63
N VAL A 12 14.34 -4.54 0.50
CA VAL A 12 12.88 -4.37 0.62
C VAL A 12 12.35 -3.42 -0.46
N VAL A 13 12.97 -2.26 -0.64
CA VAL A 13 12.53 -1.28 -1.65
C VAL A 13 12.66 -1.82 -3.08
N ARG A 14 13.68 -2.64 -3.37
CA ARG A 14 13.82 -3.33 -4.67
C ARG A 14 12.75 -4.39 -4.85
N HIS A 15 12.58 -5.29 -3.87
CA HIS A 15 11.56 -6.34 -3.92
C HIS A 15 10.15 -5.77 -4.11
N ALA A 16 9.80 -4.69 -3.41
CA ALA A 16 8.52 -4.02 -3.60
C ALA A 16 8.28 -3.56 -5.06
N ARG A 17 9.35 -3.14 -5.76
CA ARG A 17 9.28 -2.79 -7.19
C ARG A 17 9.15 -4.00 -8.09
N ASP A 18 9.83 -5.08 -7.74
CA ASP A 18 9.83 -6.31 -8.52
C ASP A 18 8.48 -7.02 -8.38
N GLU A 19 7.89 -7.06 -7.18
CA GLU A 19 6.53 -7.53 -6.92
C GLU A 19 5.51 -6.74 -7.74
N ALA A 20 5.48 -5.42 -7.62
CA ALA A 20 4.56 -4.58 -8.39
C ALA A 20 4.70 -4.79 -9.91
N ARG A 21 5.92 -5.07 -10.39
CA ARG A 21 6.16 -5.36 -11.80
C ARG A 21 5.64 -6.74 -12.20
N ALA A 22 5.86 -7.76 -11.35
CA ALA A 22 5.41 -9.13 -11.59
C ALA A 22 3.88 -9.21 -11.65
N GLU A 23 3.18 -8.43 -10.81
CA GLU A 23 1.72 -8.33 -10.80
C GLU A 23 1.16 -7.37 -11.88
N GLY A 24 2.02 -6.77 -12.70
CA GLY A 24 1.60 -5.78 -13.71
C GLY A 24 1.07 -4.48 -13.11
N GLN A 25 1.25 -4.28 -11.80
CA GLN A 25 0.74 -3.12 -11.07
C GLN A 25 1.76 -1.97 -11.11
N ARG A 26 1.28 -0.78 -11.41
CA ARG A 26 2.04 0.47 -11.32
C ARG A 26 1.11 1.61 -10.93
N PRO A 27 1.51 2.44 -9.97
CA PRO A 27 2.78 2.52 -9.24
C PRO A 27 2.88 1.54 -8.06
N VAL A 28 4.10 1.31 -7.54
CA VAL A 28 4.38 0.55 -6.33
C VAL A 28 3.59 1.14 -5.14
N GLY A 29 2.71 0.37 -4.54
CA GLY A 29 1.87 0.77 -3.42
C GLY A 29 2.46 0.44 -2.05
N THR A 30 1.67 0.67 -1.02
CA THR A 30 2.05 0.35 0.38
C THR A 30 2.04 -1.15 0.63
N GLU A 31 1.14 -1.89 -0.02
CA GLU A 31 1.01 -3.35 0.00
C GLU A 31 2.30 -4.03 -0.48
N HIS A 32 2.88 -3.55 -1.57
CA HIS A 32 4.15 -4.09 -2.08
C HIS A 32 5.30 -3.87 -1.10
N LEU A 33 5.33 -2.73 -0.39
CA LEU A 33 6.31 -2.50 0.68
C LEU A 33 6.08 -3.46 1.84
N LEU A 34 4.83 -3.73 2.24
CA LEU A 34 4.50 -4.69 3.28
C LEU A 34 4.95 -6.10 2.89
N LEU A 35 4.57 -6.59 1.70
CA LEU A 35 4.98 -7.90 1.20
C LEU A 35 6.51 -8.05 1.14
N ALA A 36 7.21 -7.02 0.68
CA ALA A 36 8.66 -7.03 0.61
C ALA A 36 9.34 -7.07 2.00
N ILE A 37 8.74 -6.45 3.04
CA ILE A 37 9.22 -6.57 4.43
C ILE A 37 8.99 -7.99 4.94
N LEU A 38 7.86 -8.60 4.62
CA LEU A 38 7.48 -9.94 5.06
C LEU A 38 8.20 -11.06 4.30
N ALA A 39 8.91 -10.74 3.23
CA ALA A 39 9.74 -11.70 2.50
C ALA A 39 11.01 -12.12 3.28
N ASP A 40 11.39 -11.40 4.33
CA ASP A 40 12.49 -11.76 5.24
C ASP A 40 11.93 -12.53 6.45
N PRO A 41 12.03 -13.88 6.49
CA PRO A 41 11.43 -14.69 7.55
C PRO A 41 12.03 -14.41 8.93
N ASP A 42 13.28 -13.96 8.99
CA ASP A 42 13.98 -13.60 10.23
C ASP A 42 13.76 -12.13 10.60
N GLY A 43 12.97 -11.41 9.81
CA GLY A 43 12.68 -10.00 10.00
C GLY A 43 11.86 -9.72 11.25
N LEU A 44 12.13 -8.58 11.91
CA LEU A 44 11.38 -8.14 13.07
C LEU A 44 9.87 -8.04 12.77
N ALA A 45 9.51 -7.63 11.55
CA ALA A 45 8.11 -7.50 11.13
C ALA A 45 7.38 -8.85 11.16
N VAL A 46 8.00 -9.92 10.64
CA VAL A 46 7.41 -11.26 10.60
C VAL A 46 7.19 -11.78 12.02
N ARG A 47 8.16 -11.60 12.91
CA ARG A 47 8.02 -11.98 14.32
C ARG A 47 6.89 -11.25 15.02
N VAL A 48 6.87 -9.92 14.93
CA VAL A 48 5.88 -9.10 15.63
C VAL A 48 4.45 -9.34 15.09
N LEU A 49 4.29 -9.55 13.79
CA LEU A 49 2.99 -9.85 13.18
C LEU A 49 2.57 -11.31 13.45
N GLY A 50 3.53 -12.25 13.46
CA GLY A 50 3.28 -13.64 13.82
C GLY A 50 2.74 -13.79 15.24
N ASP A 51 3.26 -13.00 16.18
CA ASP A 51 2.75 -12.93 17.56
C ASP A 51 1.29 -12.43 17.64
N SER A 52 0.81 -11.78 16.60
CA SER A 52 -0.58 -11.33 16.46
C SER A 52 -1.46 -12.36 15.74
N GLY A 53 -0.96 -13.56 15.48
CA GLY A 53 -1.70 -14.65 14.83
C GLY A 53 -1.88 -14.48 13.32
N VAL A 54 -1.17 -13.56 12.69
CA VAL A 54 -1.30 -13.26 11.26
C VAL A 54 -0.10 -13.81 10.50
N THR A 55 -0.37 -14.60 9.46
CA THR A 55 0.66 -15.16 8.59
C THR A 55 0.91 -14.30 7.35
N THR A 56 2.10 -14.44 6.78
CA THR A 56 2.44 -13.76 5.52
C THR A 56 1.52 -14.17 4.37
N ASP A 57 1.11 -15.45 4.34
CA ASP A 57 0.26 -15.97 3.27
C ASP A 57 -1.18 -15.44 3.39
N ASP A 58 -1.70 -15.29 4.61
CA ASP A 58 -3.01 -14.66 4.85
C ASP A 58 -3.01 -13.20 4.37
N LEU A 59 -1.96 -12.45 4.67
CA LEU A 59 -1.83 -11.06 4.19
C LEU A 59 -1.69 -10.98 2.67
N ARG A 60 -0.94 -11.89 2.02
CA ARG A 60 -0.88 -11.98 0.56
C ARG A 60 -2.24 -12.21 -0.06
N GLU A 61 -2.99 -13.18 0.47
CA GLU A 61 -4.32 -13.49 -0.04
C GLU A 61 -5.29 -12.32 0.11
N ARG A 62 -5.22 -11.58 1.22
CA ARG A 62 -6.03 -10.36 1.41
C ARG A 62 -5.66 -9.27 0.41
N ILE A 63 -4.37 -9.02 0.22
CA ILE A 63 -3.87 -8.06 -0.78
C ILE A 63 -4.36 -8.46 -2.17
N ARG A 64 -4.22 -9.73 -2.55
CA ARG A 64 -4.66 -10.23 -3.85
C ARG A 64 -6.15 -9.96 -4.08
N ARG A 65 -7.02 -10.26 -3.10
CA ARG A 65 -8.45 -9.98 -3.18
C ARG A 65 -8.73 -8.50 -3.42
N HIS A 66 -8.07 -7.61 -2.71
CA HIS A 66 -8.25 -6.16 -2.90
C HIS A 66 -7.72 -5.66 -4.25
N THR A 67 -6.64 -6.24 -4.77
CA THR A 67 -6.07 -5.83 -6.07
C THR A 67 -6.88 -6.38 -7.24
N GLU A 68 -7.42 -7.59 -7.15
CA GLU A 68 -8.30 -8.16 -8.14
C GLU A 68 -9.67 -7.44 -8.19
N THR A 69 -10.23 -7.11 -7.04
CA THR A 69 -11.50 -6.40 -6.92
C THR A 69 -11.39 -4.92 -7.27
N GLY A 70 -10.26 -4.29 -6.98
CA GLY A 70 -9.99 -2.87 -7.28
C GLY A 70 -9.87 -2.54 -8.77
N GLY A 71 -9.76 -3.56 -9.64
CA GLY A 71 -9.80 -3.42 -11.10
C GLY A 71 -11.21 -3.56 -11.70
N ALA A 72 -12.18 -4.02 -10.93
CA ALA A 72 -13.53 -4.39 -11.40
C ALA A 72 -14.66 -3.46 -10.91
N GLY A 73 -14.34 -2.23 -10.54
CA GLY A 73 -15.36 -1.28 -10.08
C GLY A 73 -15.58 -1.27 -8.57
N LEU A 74 -16.47 -0.39 -8.14
CA LEU A 74 -16.92 -0.28 -6.74
C LEU A 74 -17.21 -1.66 -6.18
N ALA A 75 -16.61 -1.99 -5.04
CA ALA A 75 -16.78 -3.30 -4.42
C ALA A 75 -18.27 -3.65 -4.30
N GLU A 76 -18.59 -4.93 -4.47
CA GLU A 76 -19.98 -5.41 -4.43
C GLU A 76 -20.70 -5.01 -3.13
N ALA A 77 -19.95 -4.86 -2.04
CA ALA A 77 -20.42 -4.32 -0.77
C ALA A 77 -20.84 -2.84 -0.87
N ASP A 78 -20.09 -2.01 -1.60
CA ASP A 78 -20.44 -0.60 -1.83
C ASP A 78 -21.66 -0.49 -2.77
N ALA A 79 -21.75 -1.37 -3.78
CA ALA A 79 -22.91 -1.46 -4.64
C ALA A 79 -24.17 -1.92 -3.87
N ALA A 80 -24.03 -2.82 -2.90
CA ALA A 80 -25.12 -3.24 -2.02
C ALA A 80 -25.55 -2.09 -1.09
N ALA A 81 -24.61 -1.39 -0.46
CA ALA A 81 -24.88 -0.24 0.39
C ALA A 81 -25.55 0.91 -0.39
N LEU A 82 -25.14 1.14 -1.63
CA LEU A 82 -25.77 2.12 -2.51
C LEU A 82 -27.20 1.72 -2.88
N ARG A 83 -27.48 0.43 -3.09
CA ARG A 83 -28.85 -0.06 -3.32
C ARG A 83 -29.76 0.13 -2.11
N GLU A 84 -29.25 -0.04 -0.89
CA GLU A 84 -30.02 0.19 0.35
C GLU A 84 -30.51 1.64 0.48
N ILE A 85 -29.75 2.61 -0.04
CA ILE A 85 -30.15 4.02 -0.09
C ILE A 85 -30.84 4.40 -1.41
N GLY A 86 -31.25 3.41 -2.22
CA GLY A 86 -32.01 3.62 -3.45
C GLY A 86 -31.17 3.97 -4.68
N ILE A 87 -29.87 3.82 -4.63
CA ILE A 87 -28.96 4.08 -5.76
C ILE A 87 -28.58 2.75 -6.42
N ASP A 88 -29.16 2.46 -7.59
CA ASP A 88 -28.78 1.31 -8.42
C ASP A 88 -27.63 1.71 -9.37
N LEU A 89 -26.40 1.33 -8.97
CA LEU A 89 -25.21 1.64 -9.73
C LEU A 89 -25.21 0.99 -11.11
N ALA A 90 -25.75 -0.23 -11.23
CA ALA A 90 -25.83 -0.94 -12.50
C ALA A 90 -26.78 -0.23 -13.49
N ALA A 91 -27.92 0.27 -12.99
CA ALA A 91 -28.83 1.07 -13.79
C ALA A 91 -28.23 2.42 -14.23
N ILE A 92 -27.40 3.04 -13.38
CA ILE A 92 -26.69 4.28 -13.74
C ILE A 92 -25.64 4.01 -14.82
N VAL A 93 -24.84 2.94 -14.66
CA VAL A 93 -23.83 2.53 -15.64
C VAL A 93 -24.50 2.25 -17.00
N ALA A 94 -25.56 1.43 -17.02
CA ALA A 94 -26.31 1.10 -18.23
C ALA A 94 -26.85 2.36 -18.93
N ARG A 95 -27.34 3.33 -18.18
CA ARG A 95 -27.88 4.59 -18.73
C ARG A 95 -26.77 5.49 -19.31
N ILE A 96 -25.58 5.49 -18.71
CA ILE A 96 -24.42 6.19 -19.23
C ILE A 96 -23.94 5.52 -20.52
N GLU A 97 -23.85 4.19 -20.56
CA GLU A 97 -23.46 3.44 -21.75
C GLU A 97 -24.49 3.57 -22.89
N GLU A 98 -25.77 3.63 -22.57
CA GLU A 98 -26.84 3.89 -23.56
C GLU A 98 -26.73 5.30 -24.14
N SER A 99 -26.35 6.29 -23.33
CA SER A 99 -26.29 7.69 -23.75
C SER A 99 -24.99 8.08 -24.44
N PHE A 100 -23.87 7.42 -24.08
CA PHE A 100 -22.51 7.80 -24.49
C PHE A 100 -21.73 6.68 -25.17
N GLY A 101 -22.35 5.50 -25.35
CA GLY A 101 -21.76 4.33 -25.98
C GLY A 101 -21.15 3.32 -25.00
N PRO A 102 -20.94 2.07 -25.45
CA PRO A 102 -20.29 1.05 -24.63
C PRO A 102 -18.88 1.50 -24.25
N ASP A 103 -18.47 1.22 -23.03
CA ASP A 103 -17.21 1.65 -22.42
C ASP A 103 -17.07 3.17 -22.13
N ALA A 104 -18.15 3.95 -22.19
CA ALA A 104 -18.12 5.40 -21.94
C ALA A 104 -17.47 5.78 -20.60
N LEU A 105 -17.64 4.96 -19.56
CA LEU A 105 -17.00 5.14 -18.26
C LEU A 105 -15.51 4.80 -18.27
N ARG A 106 -15.06 3.93 -19.15
CA ARG A 106 -13.64 3.64 -19.36
C ARG A 106 -12.95 4.76 -20.13
N GLU A 107 -13.64 5.39 -21.09
CA GLU A 107 -13.15 6.55 -21.83
C GLU A 107 -13.26 7.84 -21.02
N ALA A 108 -14.25 7.96 -20.13
CA ALA A 108 -14.41 9.09 -19.22
C ALA A 108 -13.38 9.10 -18.06
N ALA A 109 -12.62 8.03 -17.85
CA ALA A 109 -11.41 8.13 -17.05
C ALA A 109 -10.57 9.27 -17.62
N PRO A 110 -10.24 10.34 -16.83
CA PRO A 110 -9.68 11.56 -17.37
C PRO A 110 -8.41 11.21 -18.14
N ALA A 111 -8.50 11.26 -19.48
CA ALA A 111 -7.34 11.19 -20.33
C ALA A 111 -6.33 12.22 -19.79
N PRO A 112 -5.05 11.86 -19.66
CA PRO A 112 -4.05 12.79 -19.17
C PRO A 112 -4.15 14.03 -20.07
N ARG A 113 -4.70 15.13 -19.51
CA ARG A 113 -4.89 16.39 -20.22
C ARG A 113 -3.56 16.72 -20.90
N ARG A 114 -3.49 16.60 -22.23
CA ARG A 114 -2.41 17.13 -23.06
C ARG A 114 -2.40 18.64 -22.88
N ARG A 115 -1.82 19.13 -21.81
CA ARG A 115 -1.41 20.52 -21.69
C ARG A 115 -0.20 20.69 -22.59
N TRP A 116 -0.45 21.26 -23.73
CA TRP A 116 0.58 21.80 -24.61
C TRP A 116 1.40 22.83 -23.84
N GLY A 117 2.68 22.66 -23.80
CA GLY A 117 3.61 23.60 -23.18
C GLY A 117 4.13 23.18 -21.81
N ARG A 118 5.33 22.64 -21.81
CA ARG A 118 6.20 22.09 -20.78
C ARG A 118 5.94 20.60 -20.52
N ARG A 119 6.86 19.80 -21.03
CA ARG A 119 7.20 18.51 -20.49
C ARG A 119 7.53 18.70 -19.00
N ARG A 120 6.51 18.83 -18.16
CA ARG A 120 6.65 18.44 -16.79
C ARG A 120 6.87 16.93 -16.88
N ARG A 121 8.16 16.53 -16.89
CA ARG A 121 8.53 15.15 -16.58
C ARG A 121 7.54 14.74 -15.53
N GLN A 122 6.73 13.74 -15.85
CA GLN A 122 5.90 13.06 -14.88
C GLN A 122 6.89 12.50 -13.87
N MET A 123 7.21 13.29 -12.84
CA MET A 123 8.03 12.91 -11.70
C MET A 123 7.21 11.98 -10.79
N GLY A 124 6.40 11.13 -11.41
CA GLY A 124 5.90 9.92 -10.83
C GLY A 124 7.03 8.89 -10.90
N GLY A 125 7.93 8.91 -9.91
CA GLY A 125 8.83 7.78 -9.71
C GLY A 125 7.99 6.51 -9.56
N PRO A 126 8.61 5.32 -9.51
CA PRO A 126 7.92 4.04 -9.50
C PRO A 126 6.94 3.85 -8.33
N PHE A 127 6.93 4.74 -7.35
CA PHE A 127 6.15 4.67 -6.12
C PHE A 127 4.91 5.56 -6.14
N SER A 128 3.80 5.06 -5.59
CA SER A 128 2.59 5.82 -5.33
C SER A 128 2.84 6.98 -4.35
N ALA A 129 1.92 7.94 -4.28
CA ALA A 129 2.04 9.04 -3.33
C ALA A 129 2.10 8.53 -1.87
N ARG A 130 1.31 7.51 -1.53
CA ARG A 130 1.30 6.88 -0.20
C ARG A 130 2.60 6.12 0.08
N ALA A 131 3.10 5.32 -0.86
CA ALA A 131 4.37 4.62 -0.69
C ALA A 131 5.56 5.60 -0.53
N LYS A 132 5.57 6.71 -1.27
CA LYS A 132 6.54 7.79 -1.05
C LYS A 132 6.43 8.37 0.36
N LYS A 133 5.18 8.57 0.84
CA LYS A 133 4.92 9.04 2.19
C LYS A 133 5.44 8.08 3.25
N VAL A 134 5.26 6.77 3.05
CA VAL A 134 5.83 5.73 3.93
C VAL A 134 7.34 5.86 4.02
N LEU A 135 8.06 6.00 2.89
CA LEU A 135 9.52 6.14 2.88
C LEU A 135 9.99 7.45 3.57
N GLU A 136 9.23 8.54 3.42
CA GLU A 136 9.46 9.79 4.15
C GLU A 136 9.26 9.58 5.66
N LEU A 137 8.17 8.92 6.05
CA LEU A 137 7.88 8.63 7.45
C LEU A 137 8.90 7.68 8.07
N SER A 138 9.43 6.72 7.30
CA SER A 138 10.52 5.84 7.76
C SER A 138 11.77 6.61 8.18
N LEU A 139 12.13 7.64 7.43
CA LEU A 139 13.21 8.55 7.82
C LEU A 139 12.88 9.30 9.12
N ARG A 140 11.65 9.80 9.24
CA ARG A 140 11.20 10.52 10.45
C ARG A 140 11.19 9.60 11.68
N GLU A 141 10.80 8.32 11.53
CA GLU A 141 10.86 7.33 12.61
C GLU A 141 12.30 7.03 13.03
N ALA A 142 13.23 6.84 12.07
CA ALA A 142 14.64 6.66 12.38
C ALA A 142 15.22 7.86 13.14
N MET A 143 14.88 9.08 12.72
CA MET A 143 15.30 10.31 13.42
C MET A 143 14.70 10.40 14.84
N ARG A 144 13.41 10.07 15.01
CA ARG A 144 12.74 10.05 16.31
C ARG A 144 13.39 9.07 17.28
N LEU A 145 13.80 7.91 16.77
CA LEU A 145 14.49 6.86 17.53
C LEU A 145 16.00 7.14 17.67
N ARG A 146 16.50 8.26 17.11
CA ARG A 146 17.91 8.65 17.10
C ARG A 146 18.83 7.62 16.41
N HIS A 147 18.27 6.84 15.47
CA HIS A 147 19.04 5.90 14.68
C HIS A 147 19.73 6.62 13.50
N LYS A 148 20.96 6.22 13.20
CA LYS A 148 21.77 6.82 12.11
C LYS A 148 21.41 6.27 10.74
N HIS A 149 20.69 5.14 10.69
CA HIS A 149 20.31 4.42 9.47
C HIS A 149 18.82 4.09 9.48
N ILE A 150 18.29 3.79 8.29
CA ILE A 150 16.91 3.38 8.09
C ILE A 150 16.89 1.89 7.79
N GLY A 151 16.42 1.09 8.74
CA GLY A 151 16.24 -0.35 8.59
C GLY A 151 14.81 -0.71 8.17
N THR A 152 14.55 -2.01 8.02
CA THR A 152 13.23 -2.56 7.67
C THR A 152 12.16 -2.24 8.73
N GLU A 153 12.55 -2.22 9.99
CA GLU A 153 11.73 -1.81 11.13
C GLU A 153 11.21 -0.37 11.00
N HIS A 154 12.02 0.54 10.47
CA HIS A 154 11.60 1.92 10.23
C HIS A 154 10.61 2.02 9.07
N ILE A 155 10.76 1.16 8.03
CA ILE A 155 9.79 1.08 6.93
C ILE A 155 8.46 0.56 7.47
N LEU A 156 8.46 -0.46 8.33
CA LEU A 156 7.25 -0.93 9.00
C LEU A 156 6.60 0.17 9.84
N LEU A 157 7.38 0.87 10.69
CA LEU A 157 6.86 2.01 11.47
C LEU A 157 6.28 3.11 10.58
N GLY A 158 6.89 3.35 9.42
CA GLY A 158 6.40 4.28 8.40
C GLY A 158 5.06 3.85 7.81
N LEU A 159 4.87 2.55 7.53
CA LEU A 159 3.61 1.95 7.07
C LEU A 159 2.50 2.11 8.10
N LEU A 160 2.79 1.74 9.35
CA LEU A 160 1.84 1.87 10.46
C LEU A 160 1.43 3.32 10.71
N ARG A 161 2.35 4.27 10.52
CA ARG A 161 2.09 5.70 10.70
C ARG A 161 1.32 6.34 9.55
N GLU A 162 1.53 5.89 8.33
CA GLU A 162 0.77 6.34 7.17
C GLU A 162 -0.71 5.96 7.32
N GLY A 163 -0.99 4.72 7.70
CA GLY A 163 -2.26 4.25 8.25
C GLY A 163 -3.46 4.21 7.31
N ASN A 164 -3.34 4.72 6.08
CA ASN A 164 -4.45 4.86 5.12
C ASN A 164 -4.20 4.14 3.78
N GLY A 165 -3.07 3.42 3.67
CA GLY A 165 -2.75 2.62 2.49
C GLY A 165 -3.34 1.21 2.58
N LEU A 166 -3.28 0.48 1.45
CA LEU A 166 -3.76 -0.91 1.39
C LEU A 166 -3.07 -1.81 2.42
N ALA A 167 -1.78 -1.57 2.71
CA ALA A 167 -1.06 -2.29 3.77
C ALA A 167 -1.75 -2.15 5.15
N ALA A 168 -2.12 -0.93 5.54
CA ALA A 168 -2.80 -0.69 6.81
C ALA A 168 -4.21 -1.30 6.83
N LEU A 169 -4.93 -1.22 5.71
CA LEU A 169 -6.25 -1.80 5.56
C LEU A 169 -6.22 -3.32 5.78
N VAL A 170 -5.36 -4.05 5.06
CA VAL A 170 -5.31 -5.51 5.17
C VAL A 170 -4.82 -5.99 6.54
N LEU A 171 -3.93 -5.23 7.21
CA LEU A 171 -3.53 -5.51 8.58
C LEU A 171 -4.72 -5.36 9.54
N THR A 172 -5.49 -4.29 9.40
CA THR A 172 -6.69 -4.04 10.23
C THR A 172 -7.75 -5.10 10.00
N GLU A 173 -8.01 -5.49 8.75
CA GLU A 173 -8.94 -6.58 8.39
C GLU A 173 -8.48 -7.95 8.91
N ALA A 174 -7.18 -8.14 9.07
CA ALA A 174 -6.60 -9.32 9.73
C ALA A 174 -6.72 -9.27 11.26
N GLY A 175 -7.34 -8.24 11.83
CA GLY A 175 -7.49 -8.07 13.27
C GLY A 175 -6.26 -7.51 13.98
N VAL A 176 -5.28 -6.97 13.23
CA VAL A 176 -4.06 -6.42 13.79
C VAL A 176 -4.31 -5.00 14.32
N ASP A 177 -4.03 -4.79 15.61
CA ASP A 177 -3.96 -3.45 16.18
C ASP A 177 -2.64 -2.78 15.78
N LEU A 178 -2.71 -1.83 14.86
CA LEU A 178 -1.54 -1.11 14.34
C LEU A 178 -0.77 -0.37 15.45
N ALA A 179 -1.46 0.11 16.49
CA ALA A 179 -0.83 0.78 17.62
C ALA A 179 -0.08 -0.23 18.50
N ASP A 180 -0.62 -1.43 18.69
CA ASP A 180 0.05 -2.51 19.42
C ASP A 180 1.30 -2.97 18.68
N VAL A 181 1.22 -3.25 17.39
CA VAL A 181 2.38 -3.61 16.56
C VAL A 181 3.46 -2.55 16.66
N ARG A 182 3.09 -1.27 16.59
CA ARG A 182 4.02 -0.16 16.78
C ARG A 182 4.75 -0.24 18.13
N ARG A 183 4.01 -0.42 19.23
CA ARG A 183 4.59 -0.56 20.57
C ARG A 183 5.58 -1.71 20.67
N ARG A 184 5.24 -2.87 20.09
CA ARG A 184 6.10 -4.07 20.08
C ARG A 184 7.38 -3.85 19.27
N VAL A 185 7.28 -3.24 18.08
CA VAL A 185 8.46 -2.88 17.28
C VAL A 185 9.38 -1.94 18.06
N GLU A 186 8.83 -0.89 18.68
CA GLU A 186 9.61 0.06 19.46
C GLU A 186 10.23 -0.58 20.72
N ALA A 187 9.54 -1.51 21.36
CA ALA A 187 10.06 -2.26 22.49
C ALA A 187 11.23 -3.16 22.07
N ALA A 188 11.08 -3.90 20.95
CA ALA A 188 12.13 -4.76 20.42
C ALA A 188 13.38 -3.96 20.03
N LEU A 189 13.21 -2.77 19.46
CA LEU A 189 14.34 -1.89 19.11
C LEU A 189 15.07 -1.36 20.34
N ARG A 190 14.35 -1.06 21.43
CA ARG A 190 14.97 -0.66 22.70
C ARG A 190 15.72 -1.80 23.38
N ALA A 191 15.25 -3.03 23.22
CA ALA A 191 15.92 -4.21 23.80
C ALA A 191 17.19 -4.61 23.03
N ALA A 192 17.35 -4.17 21.78
CA ALA A 192 18.49 -4.46 20.92
C ALA A 192 19.56 -3.34 20.91
N ALA A 193 19.32 -2.22 21.58
CA ALA A 193 20.24 -1.08 21.67
C ALA A 193 21.14 -1.14 22.89
#